data_56630e26e0db27826ba1bce0661eed62
#
_entry.id   56630e26e0db27826ba1bce0661eed62
#
_cell.length_a   1.000
_cell.length_b   1.000
_cell.length_c   1.000
_cell.angle_alpha   90.00
_cell.angle_beta   90.00
_cell.angle_gamma   90.00
#
_symmetry.space_group_name_H-M   'P 1'
#
loop_
_entity.id
_entity.type
_entity.pdbx_description
1 polymer ?
#
loop_
_entity_poly.entity_id
_entity_poly.type
_entity_poly.pdbx_seq_one_letter_code
_entity_poly.pdbx_strand_id
1 'polypeptide(L)'
;VKYLKFKQVAYRVLYTLRKKFVNKKYSYKIKESVEPLKWFSTIEKYTSYSGNFEFRFLNITHKFEHKIDWNYNEYGKLWTYNLNYFDFLNQSSIKQSEALILMKDYVERTEELKDGLEPYPISLRCINWIKYLSKNNIQDKAINTSLYNQYIRLLNNIEYHILGNHLLENGLSLLFGAYYFKDDVFYSKAEKIIIEELKEQILQDGAHF
;
A
#
# COMPACT_ATOMS: atom_id res chain seq x y z
N VAL A 1 24.91 -4.47 13.44
CA VAL A 1 25.24 -3.05 13.27
C VAL A 1 26.37 -2.84 12.25
N LYS A 2 27.35 -3.77 12.14
CA LYS A 2 28.55 -3.62 11.29
C LYS A 2 28.27 -3.41 9.80
N TYR A 3 27.09 -3.83 9.32
CA TYR A 3 26.68 -3.74 7.90
C TYR A 3 25.55 -2.73 7.63
N LEU A 4 25.08 -1.99 8.63
CA LEU A 4 24.02 -1.01 8.46
C LEU A 4 24.61 0.36 8.13
N LYS A 5 24.00 1.05 7.15
CA LYS A 5 24.32 2.45 6.85
C LYS A 5 23.93 3.33 8.02
N PHE A 6 24.65 4.40 8.27
CA PHE A 6 24.33 5.38 9.33
C PHE A 6 22.88 5.87 9.25
N LYS A 7 22.38 6.13 8.03
CA LYS A 7 20.99 6.51 7.76
C LYS A 7 20.00 5.49 8.37
N GLN A 8 20.24 4.18 8.20
CA GLN A 8 19.38 3.13 8.74
C GLN A 8 19.33 3.13 10.27
N VAL A 9 20.50 3.30 10.90
CA VAL A 9 20.60 3.36 12.37
C VAL A 9 19.86 4.58 12.92
N ALA A 10 20.11 5.76 12.34
CA ALA A 10 19.47 7.00 12.74
C ALA A 10 17.94 6.92 12.64
N TYR A 11 17.41 6.42 11.52
CA TYR A 11 15.96 6.26 11.35
C TYR A 11 15.35 5.17 12.24
N ARG A 12 16.07 4.08 12.55
CA ARG A 12 15.61 3.08 13.53
C ARG A 12 15.39 3.71 14.91
N VAL A 13 16.36 4.47 15.37
CA VAL A 13 16.24 5.19 16.66
C VAL A 13 15.08 6.19 16.63
N LEU A 14 15.01 7.02 15.58
CA LEU A 14 13.95 8.01 15.40
C LEU A 14 12.56 7.36 15.41
N TYR A 15 12.36 6.27 14.67
CA TYR A 15 11.05 5.61 14.57
C TYR A 15 10.69 4.88 15.87
N THR A 16 11.67 4.33 16.59
CA THR A 16 11.44 3.71 17.90
C THR A 16 10.96 4.76 18.90
N LEU A 17 11.63 5.90 18.96
CA LEU A 17 11.23 7.02 19.82
C LEU A 17 9.85 7.55 19.42
N ARG A 18 9.63 7.78 18.12
CA ARG A 18 8.36 8.28 17.61
C ARG A 18 7.20 7.34 17.94
N LYS A 19 7.36 6.02 17.75
CA LYS A 19 6.33 5.01 18.06
C LYS A 19 5.97 5.01 19.54
N LYS A 20 6.93 5.32 20.41
CA LYS A 20 6.73 5.37 21.87
C LYS A 20 6.01 6.64 22.33
N PHE A 21 6.23 7.78 21.67
CA PHE A 21 5.75 9.09 22.14
C PHE A 21 4.64 9.71 21.28
N VAL A 22 4.36 9.20 20.07
CA VAL A 22 3.42 9.81 19.14
C VAL A 22 2.39 8.79 18.69
N ASN A 23 1.20 8.85 19.29
CA ASN A 23 0.02 8.11 18.79
C ASN A 23 -0.72 8.99 17.78
N LYS A 24 -0.36 8.88 16.49
CA LYS A 24 -0.88 9.76 15.44
C LYS A 24 -2.12 9.15 14.77
N LYS A 25 -3.27 9.81 14.92
CA LYS A 25 -4.45 9.51 14.11
C LYS A 25 -4.36 10.24 12.78
N TYR A 26 -4.72 9.54 11.70
CA TYR A 26 -4.76 10.08 10.34
C TYR A 26 -6.21 10.26 9.92
N SER A 27 -6.70 11.49 9.99
CA SER A 27 -8.07 11.84 9.61
C SER A 27 -8.06 13.18 8.86
N TYR A 28 -7.66 13.10 7.61
CA TYR A 28 -7.57 14.26 6.72
C TYR A 28 -8.71 14.21 5.70
N LYS A 29 -9.22 15.37 5.33
CA LYS A 29 -10.18 15.50 4.23
C LYS A 29 -9.41 15.72 2.93
N ILE A 30 -9.86 15.11 1.85
CA ILE A 30 -9.34 15.39 0.51
C ILE A 30 -9.70 16.84 0.17
N LYS A 31 -8.70 17.58 -0.32
CA LYS A 31 -8.86 19.01 -0.67
C LYS A 31 -9.47 19.21 -2.05
N GLU A 32 -9.17 18.32 -2.99
CA GLU A 32 -9.55 18.41 -4.40
C GLU A 32 -10.18 17.11 -4.90
N SER A 33 -10.72 17.13 -6.12
CA SER A 33 -11.18 15.93 -6.81
C SER A 33 -10.00 15.05 -7.20
N VAL A 34 -10.20 13.74 -7.13
CA VAL A 34 -9.22 12.77 -7.62
C VAL A 34 -9.23 12.73 -9.16
N GLU A 35 -8.08 12.41 -9.74
CA GLU A 35 -7.96 12.22 -11.19
C GLU A 35 -7.61 10.75 -11.51
N PRO A 36 -8.54 9.99 -12.11
CA PRO A 36 -8.26 8.62 -12.52
C PRO A 36 -7.07 8.56 -13.47
N LEU A 37 -6.13 7.64 -13.20
CA LEU A 37 -4.98 7.45 -14.05
C LEU A 37 -5.36 6.69 -15.32
N LYS A 38 -4.77 7.06 -16.46
CA LYS A 38 -4.95 6.37 -17.73
C LYS A 38 -3.96 5.22 -17.86
N TRP A 39 -4.46 4.05 -18.18
CA TRP A 39 -3.66 2.85 -18.40
C TRP A 39 -3.68 2.45 -19.87
N PHE A 40 -2.51 2.19 -20.46
CA PHE A 40 -2.40 1.65 -21.80
C PHE A 40 -2.54 0.13 -21.82
N SER A 41 -2.04 -0.52 -20.76
CA SER A 41 -2.20 -1.96 -20.55
C SER A 41 -2.15 -2.25 -19.04
N THR A 42 -2.75 -3.35 -18.64
CA THR A 42 -2.70 -3.83 -17.24
C THR A 42 -2.19 -5.26 -17.23
N ILE A 43 -1.21 -5.54 -16.39
CA ILE A 43 -0.80 -6.91 -16.10
C ILE A 43 -1.83 -7.51 -15.17
N GLU A 44 -2.50 -8.57 -15.61
CA GLU A 44 -3.45 -9.29 -14.77
C GLU A 44 -2.71 -10.06 -13.67
N LYS A 45 -3.28 -10.04 -12.50
CA LYS A 45 -2.80 -10.85 -11.38
C LYS A 45 -3.44 -12.24 -11.43
N TYR A 46 -2.72 -13.23 -10.91
CA TYR A 46 -3.29 -14.56 -10.71
C TYR A 46 -4.49 -14.49 -9.75
N THR A 47 -5.42 -15.43 -9.91
CA THR A 47 -6.62 -15.50 -9.07
C THR A 47 -6.23 -15.89 -7.65
N SER A 48 -6.44 -14.97 -6.71
CA SER A 48 -6.19 -15.17 -5.28
C SER A 48 -7.43 -14.91 -4.41
N TYR A 49 -8.52 -14.45 -5.01
CA TYR A 49 -9.84 -14.34 -4.42
C TYR A 49 -10.85 -15.13 -5.25
N SER A 50 -11.53 -16.08 -4.65
CA SER A 50 -12.47 -17.01 -5.31
C SER A 50 -13.95 -16.63 -5.14
N GLY A 51 -14.24 -15.48 -4.50
CA GLY A 51 -15.59 -15.08 -4.08
C GLY A 51 -15.94 -15.56 -2.67
N ASN A 52 -17.07 -15.06 -2.15
CA ASN A 52 -17.57 -15.48 -0.84
C ASN A 52 -16.54 -15.44 0.30
N PHE A 53 -15.68 -14.42 0.33
CA PHE A 53 -14.61 -14.20 1.29
C PHE A 53 -13.56 -15.33 1.37
N GLU A 54 -13.35 -16.06 0.26
CA GLU A 54 -12.31 -17.07 0.14
C GLU A 54 -11.07 -16.51 -0.55
N PHE A 55 -9.93 -16.60 0.12
CA PHE A 55 -8.64 -16.10 -0.35
C PHE A 55 -7.59 -17.20 -0.36
N ARG A 56 -6.71 -17.17 -1.36
CA ARG A 56 -5.57 -18.09 -1.49
C ARG A 56 -4.27 -17.31 -1.63
N PHE A 57 -3.40 -17.39 -0.63
CA PHE A 57 -2.07 -16.81 -0.63
C PHE A 57 -1.05 -17.85 -0.19
N LEU A 58 0.13 -17.86 -0.81
CA LEU A 58 1.24 -18.77 -0.46
C LEU A 58 0.82 -20.25 -0.47
N ASN A 59 -0.04 -20.63 -1.42
CA ASN A 59 -0.66 -21.95 -1.54
C ASN A 59 -1.56 -22.37 -0.36
N ILE A 60 -1.92 -21.45 0.52
CA ILE A 60 -2.84 -21.70 1.63
C ILE A 60 -4.15 -20.95 1.35
N THR A 61 -5.26 -21.70 1.36
CA THR A 61 -6.61 -21.15 1.18
C THR A 61 -7.28 -20.96 2.54
N HIS A 62 -7.94 -19.82 2.71
CA HIS A 62 -8.79 -19.54 3.87
C HIS A 62 -10.08 -18.89 3.44
N LYS A 63 -11.19 -19.32 4.05
CA LYS A 63 -12.51 -18.74 3.85
C LYS A 63 -13.03 -18.18 5.16
N PHE A 64 -13.39 -16.90 5.14
CA PHE A 64 -14.07 -16.28 6.28
C PHE A 64 -15.58 -16.52 6.15
N GLU A 65 -16.23 -16.96 7.23
CA GLU A 65 -17.65 -17.35 7.17
C GLU A 65 -18.61 -16.14 7.13
N HIS A 66 -18.37 -15.13 7.96
CA HIS A 66 -19.30 -14.01 8.13
C HIS A 66 -18.69 -12.66 7.79
N LYS A 67 -17.46 -12.44 8.17
CA LYS A 67 -16.71 -11.19 7.96
C LYS A 67 -15.22 -11.47 7.81
N ILE A 68 -14.54 -10.65 7.06
CA ILE A 68 -13.09 -10.78 6.89
C ILE A 68 -12.40 -10.27 8.16
N ASP A 69 -11.50 -11.05 8.72
CA ASP A 69 -10.56 -10.57 9.71
C ASP A 69 -9.28 -10.08 9.01
N TRP A 70 -9.18 -8.78 8.80
CA TRP A 70 -8.00 -8.16 8.16
C TRP A 70 -6.72 -8.29 8.98
N ASN A 71 -6.81 -8.71 10.25
CA ASN A 71 -5.67 -9.00 11.12
C ASN A 71 -5.37 -10.49 11.24
N TYR A 72 -6.05 -11.35 10.46
CA TYR A 72 -5.91 -12.80 10.53
C TYR A 72 -4.47 -13.24 10.30
N ASN A 73 -3.84 -13.90 11.28
CA ASN A 73 -2.42 -14.22 11.24
C ASN A 73 -2.08 -15.68 11.61
N GLU A 74 -3.07 -16.58 11.63
CA GLU A 74 -2.82 -17.99 11.93
C GLU A 74 -1.87 -18.67 10.93
N TYR A 75 -1.83 -18.18 9.69
CA TYR A 75 -0.88 -18.64 8.66
C TYR A 75 0.38 -17.79 8.59
N GLY A 76 0.61 -16.96 9.61
CA GLY A 76 1.76 -16.08 9.72
C GLY A 76 1.60 -14.73 9.01
N LYS A 77 2.45 -13.80 9.39
CA LYS A 77 2.37 -12.38 9.02
C LYS A 77 2.42 -12.14 7.50
N LEU A 78 3.12 -12.99 6.75
CA LEU A 78 3.20 -12.83 5.30
C LEU A 78 1.86 -13.13 4.61
N TRP A 79 1.09 -14.10 5.12
CA TRP A 79 -0.26 -14.36 4.63
C TRP A 79 -1.18 -13.16 4.89
N THR A 80 -1.14 -12.61 6.12
CA THR A 80 -1.87 -11.39 6.49
C THR A 80 -1.52 -10.20 5.60
N TYR A 81 -0.24 -10.06 5.27
CA TYR A 81 0.22 -9.00 4.37
C TYR A 81 -0.36 -9.16 2.97
N ASN A 82 -0.36 -10.38 2.40
CA ASN A 82 -0.96 -10.63 1.10
C ASN A 82 -2.46 -10.29 1.09
N LEU A 83 -3.20 -10.61 2.15
CA LEU A 83 -4.59 -10.18 2.32
C LEU A 83 -4.71 -8.65 2.29
N ASN A 84 -3.78 -7.95 2.93
CA ASN A 84 -3.77 -6.49 3.04
C ASN A 84 -3.15 -5.76 1.82
N TYR A 85 -2.53 -6.45 0.86
CA TYR A 85 -2.03 -5.85 -0.39
C TYR A 85 -3.14 -5.54 -1.38
N PHE A 86 -4.26 -6.23 -1.29
CA PHE A 86 -5.36 -6.10 -2.24
C PHE A 86 -4.99 -6.38 -3.71
N ASP A 87 -3.98 -7.23 -3.94
CA ASP A 87 -3.56 -7.64 -5.28
C ASP A 87 -4.71 -8.30 -6.06
N PHE A 88 -5.60 -8.98 -5.36
CA PHE A 88 -6.79 -9.64 -5.92
C PHE A 88 -7.76 -8.69 -6.62
N LEU A 89 -7.73 -7.39 -6.34
CA LEU A 89 -8.52 -6.42 -7.10
C LEU A 89 -8.14 -6.36 -8.59
N ASN A 90 -6.90 -6.76 -8.93
CA ASN A 90 -6.36 -6.70 -10.28
C ASN A 90 -6.39 -8.05 -11.02
N GLN A 91 -7.07 -9.05 -10.49
CA GLN A 91 -7.39 -10.29 -11.20
C GLN A 91 -8.56 -10.08 -12.16
N SER A 92 -8.60 -10.83 -13.27
CA SER A 92 -9.66 -10.71 -14.28
C SER A 92 -11.04 -11.15 -13.78
N SER A 93 -11.07 -12.08 -12.84
CA SER A 93 -12.30 -12.74 -12.38
C SER A 93 -13.09 -11.97 -11.32
N ILE A 94 -12.55 -10.87 -10.74
CA ILE A 94 -13.25 -10.15 -9.68
C ILE A 94 -14.40 -9.30 -10.23
N LYS A 95 -15.58 -9.46 -9.65
CA LYS A 95 -16.73 -8.60 -9.96
C LYS A 95 -16.60 -7.25 -9.29
N GLN A 96 -17.01 -6.18 -9.99
CA GLN A 96 -16.93 -4.82 -9.44
C GLN A 96 -17.70 -4.66 -8.12
N SER A 97 -18.86 -5.30 -7.98
CA SER A 97 -19.64 -5.27 -6.74
C SER A 97 -18.89 -5.88 -5.56
N GLU A 98 -18.22 -7.03 -5.78
CA GLU A 98 -17.41 -7.68 -4.75
C GLU A 98 -16.20 -6.85 -4.37
N ALA A 99 -15.48 -6.31 -5.35
CA ALA A 99 -14.33 -5.43 -5.10
C ALA A 99 -14.72 -4.23 -4.23
N LEU A 100 -15.84 -3.58 -4.52
CA LEU A 100 -16.33 -2.44 -3.74
C LEU A 100 -16.75 -2.85 -2.32
N ILE A 101 -17.38 -4.02 -2.15
CA ILE A 101 -17.71 -4.56 -0.82
C ILE A 101 -16.44 -4.75 0.00
N LEU A 102 -15.39 -5.38 -0.57
CA LEU A 102 -14.12 -5.63 0.10
C LEU A 102 -13.42 -4.33 0.51
N MET A 103 -13.36 -3.36 -0.41
CA MET A 103 -12.76 -2.05 -0.12
C MET A 103 -13.53 -1.29 0.98
N LYS A 104 -14.86 -1.29 0.94
CA LYS A 104 -15.70 -0.63 1.94
C LYS A 104 -15.61 -1.29 3.30
N ASP A 105 -15.64 -2.62 3.36
CA ASP A 105 -15.43 -3.36 4.61
C ASP A 105 -14.08 -3.01 5.27
N TYR A 106 -13.02 -2.90 4.45
CA TYR A 106 -11.71 -2.45 4.93
C TYR A 106 -11.73 -1.02 5.46
N VAL A 107 -12.40 -0.10 4.74
CA VAL A 107 -12.53 1.32 5.15
C VAL A 107 -13.29 1.44 6.47
N GLU A 108 -14.40 0.76 6.61
CA GLU A 108 -15.27 0.79 7.81
C GLU A 108 -14.53 0.26 9.04
N ARG A 109 -13.59 -0.67 8.84
CA ARG A 109 -12.83 -1.29 9.92
C ARG A 109 -11.43 -0.75 10.13
N THR A 110 -11.14 0.40 9.56
CA THR A 110 -9.80 1.03 9.66
C THR A 110 -9.32 1.18 11.11
N GLU A 111 -10.22 1.44 12.05
CA GLU A 111 -9.88 1.58 13.49
C GLU A 111 -9.57 0.23 14.18
N GLU A 112 -9.99 -0.90 13.60
CA GLU A 112 -9.73 -2.25 14.13
C GLU A 112 -8.38 -2.82 13.65
N LEU A 113 -7.76 -2.20 12.64
CA LEU A 113 -6.58 -2.71 12.00
C LEU A 113 -5.35 -2.62 12.91
N LYS A 114 -4.61 -3.71 13.00
CA LYS A 114 -3.34 -3.84 13.71
C LYS A 114 -2.20 -4.20 12.78
N ASP A 115 -2.47 -5.04 11.80
CA ASP A 115 -1.54 -5.51 10.77
C ASP A 115 -1.83 -4.86 9.41
N GLY A 116 -0.85 -4.91 8.51
CA GLY A 116 -0.98 -4.30 7.19
C GLY A 116 -0.95 -2.77 7.18
N LEU A 117 -0.60 -2.15 8.30
CA LEU A 117 -0.45 -0.71 8.48
C LEU A 117 1.00 -0.24 8.39
N GLU A 118 1.91 -1.15 8.14
CA GLU A 118 3.30 -0.86 7.83
C GLU A 118 3.41 -0.23 6.43
N PRO A 119 4.46 0.57 6.17
CA PRO A 119 4.57 1.31 4.90
C PRO A 119 4.56 0.43 3.66
N TYR A 120 5.20 -0.73 3.67
CA TYR A 120 5.24 -1.61 2.50
C TYR A 120 3.86 -2.17 2.13
N PRO A 121 3.07 -2.78 3.05
CA PRO A 121 1.68 -3.15 2.77
C PRO A 121 0.80 -1.98 2.33
N ILE A 122 0.95 -0.81 2.95
CA ILE A 122 0.23 0.40 2.53
C ILE A 122 0.59 0.75 1.08
N SER A 123 1.87 0.74 0.72
CA SER A 123 2.32 1.08 -0.62
C SER A 123 1.67 0.20 -1.69
N LEU A 124 1.72 -1.12 -1.51
CA LEU A 124 1.11 -2.06 -2.45
C LEU A 124 -0.42 -1.90 -2.53
N ARG A 125 -1.08 -1.80 -1.38
CA ARG A 125 -2.54 -1.59 -1.33
C ARG A 125 -2.96 -0.30 -2.03
N CYS A 126 -2.28 0.80 -1.76
CA CYS A 126 -2.59 2.09 -2.37
C CYS A 126 -2.45 2.06 -3.89
N ILE A 127 -1.37 1.46 -4.41
CA ILE A 127 -1.17 1.25 -5.85
C ILE A 127 -2.31 0.40 -6.42
N ASN A 128 -2.65 -0.72 -5.79
CA ASN A 128 -3.68 -1.63 -6.26
C ASN A 128 -5.07 -0.99 -6.26
N TRP A 129 -5.38 -0.19 -5.24
CA TRP A 129 -6.63 0.56 -5.19
C TRP A 129 -6.70 1.61 -6.30
N ILE A 130 -5.66 2.43 -6.49
CA ILE A 130 -5.63 3.44 -7.56
C ILE A 130 -5.79 2.77 -8.92
N LYS A 131 -5.06 1.67 -9.18
CA LYS A 131 -5.17 0.91 -10.43
C LYS A 131 -6.61 0.48 -10.68
N TYR A 132 -7.23 -0.14 -9.67
CA TYR A 132 -8.59 -0.65 -9.78
C TYR A 132 -9.63 0.47 -9.97
N LEU A 133 -9.59 1.51 -9.13
CA LEU A 133 -10.50 2.66 -9.19
C LEU A 133 -10.38 3.39 -10.54
N SER A 134 -9.16 3.60 -11.01
CA SER A 134 -8.90 4.29 -12.27
C SER A 134 -9.35 3.47 -13.48
N LYS A 135 -9.01 2.16 -13.52
CA LYS A 135 -9.40 1.26 -14.60
C LYS A 135 -10.92 1.19 -14.78
N ASN A 136 -11.66 1.20 -13.68
CA ASN A 136 -13.12 1.07 -13.69
C ASN A 136 -13.84 2.42 -13.57
N ASN A 137 -13.13 3.54 -13.62
CA ASN A 137 -13.65 4.90 -13.48
C ASN A 137 -14.57 5.06 -12.26
N ILE A 138 -14.14 4.51 -11.11
CA ILE A 138 -14.91 4.53 -9.87
C ILE A 138 -14.54 5.75 -9.04
N GLN A 139 -15.55 6.53 -8.67
CA GLN A 139 -15.44 7.70 -7.79
C GLN A 139 -16.27 7.45 -6.52
N ASP A 140 -15.61 7.00 -5.44
CA ASP A 140 -16.23 6.80 -4.12
C ASP A 140 -15.51 7.66 -3.10
N LYS A 141 -16.25 8.59 -2.48
CA LYS A 141 -15.67 9.57 -1.54
C LYS A 141 -15.10 8.91 -0.28
N ALA A 142 -15.72 7.86 0.25
CA ALA A 142 -15.26 7.19 1.45
C ALA A 142 -13.95 6.42 1.17
N ILE A 143 -13.91 5.67 0.06
CA ILE A 143 -12.72 4.94 -0.39
C ILE A 143 -11.58 5.92 -0.65
N ASN A 144 -11.83 7.00 -1.41
CA ASN A 144 -10.80 7.99 -1.74
C ASN A 144 -10.28 8.72 -0.49
N THR A 145 -11.16 9.03 0.48
CA THR A 145 -10.74 9.62 1.76
C THR A 145 -9.85 8.68 2.55
N SER A 146 -10.22 7.41 2.65
CA SER A 146 -9.40 6.38 3.30
C SER A 146 -8.05 6.23 2.60
N LEU A 147 -8.04 6.16 1.27
CA LEU A 147 -6.84 6.06 0.45
C LEU A 147 -5.89 7.25 0.68
N TYR A 148 -6.41 8.48 0.71
CA TYR A 148 -5.61 9.66 1.02
C TYR A 148 -4.99 9.59 2.42
N ASN A 149 -5.75 9.17 3.42
CA ASN A 149 -5.24 8.99 4.79
C ASN A 149 -4.15 7.92 4.88
N GLN A 150 -4.24 6.85 4.09
CA GLN A 150 -3.19 5.85 3.97
C GLN A 150 -1.91 6.46 3.36
N TYR A 151 -2.02 7.32 2.36
CA TYR A 151 -0.88 8.06 1.80
C TYR A 151 -0.24 9.02 2.81
N ILE A 152 -1.04 9.74 3.58
CA ILE A 152 -0.51 10.58 4.68
C ILE A 152 0.20 9.72 5.73
N ARG A 153 -0.33 8.53 6.04
CA ARG A 153 0.33 7.58 6.93
C ARG A 153 1.65 7.10 6.34
N LEU A 154 1.68 6.71 5.06
CA LEU A 154 2.89 6.32 4.34
C LEU A 154 3.94 7.43 4.37
N LEU A 155 3.58 8.66 3.95
CA LEU A 155 4.47 9.82 3.92
C LEU A 155 5.15 10.07 5.28
N ASN A 156 4.42 9.83 6.36
CA ASN A 156 4.94 10.02 7.70
C ASN A 156 5.78 8.83 8.23
N ASN A 157 5.79 7.67 7.57
CA ASN A 157 6.44 6.45 8.07
C ASN A 157 7.34 5.76 7.04
N ILE A 158 7.85 6.48 6.05
CA ILE A 158 8.70 5.95 4.97
C ILE A 158 9.85 5.11 5.52
N GLU A 159 10.14 3.97 4.88
CA GLU A 159 11.05 2.93 5.41
C GLU A 159 12.55 3.22 5.23
N TYR A 160 12.99 4.43 5.52
CA TYR A 160 14.41 4.80 5.49
C TYR A 160 15.32 3.93 6.38
N HIS A 161 14.74 3.20 7.33
CA HIS A 161 15.47 2.30 8.23
C HIS A 161 15.67 0.90 7.63
N ILE A 162 14.96 0.56 6.55
CA ILE A 162 15.09 -0.70 5.82
C ILE A 162 15.90 -0.47 4.54
N LEU A 163 15.57 0.56 3.76
CA LEU A 163 16.11 0.87 2.43
C LEU A 163 15.74 -0.18 1.37
N GLY A 164 16.40 -0.13 0.21
CA GLY A 164 16.23 -1.11 -0.86
C GLY A 164 14.81 -1.15 -1.40
N ASN A 165 14.35 -2.33 -1.78
CA ASN A 165 13.03 -2.53 -2.41
C ASN A 165 11.87 -1.90 -1.63
N HIS A 166 11.92 -1.94 -0.30
CA HIS A 166 10.87 -1.33 0.53
C HIS A 166 10.79 0.18 0.35
N LEU A 167 11.95 0.85 0.35
CA LEU A 167 11.99 2.30 0.19
C LEU A 167 11.63 2.71 -1.24
N LEU A 168 12.10 1.96 -2.24
CA LEU A 168 11.73 2.20 -3.64
C LEU A 168 10.22 2.05 -3.84
N GLU A 169 9.60 1.00 -3.28
CA GLU A 169 8.15 0.78 -3.36
C GLU A 169 7.36 1.89 -2.67
N ASN A 170 7.83 2.41 -1.52
CA ASN A 170 7.23 3.58 -0.89
C ASN A 170 7.27 4.81 -1.83
N GLY A 171 8.39 5.02 -2.52
CA GLY A 171 8.55 6.10 -3.51
C GLY A 171 7.61 5.94 -4.70
N LEU A 172 7.53 4.74 -5.29
CA LEU A 172 6.63 4.44 -6.40
C LEU A 172 5.17 4.64 -6.00
N SER A 173 4.79 4.15 -4.82
CA SER A 173 3.43 4.36 -4.31
C SER A 173 3.09 5.84 -4.16
N LEU A 174 3.99 6.63 -3.56
CA LEU A 174 3.79 8.09 -3.44
C LEU A 174 3.64 8.76 -4.80
N LEU A 175 4.33 8.29 -5.85
CA LEU A 175 4.19 8.82 -7.21
C LEU A 175 2.78 8.56 -7.76
N PHE A 176 2.23 7.37 -7.55
CA PHE A 176 0.84 7.06 -7.91
C PHE A 176 -0.14 8.00 -7.18
N GLY A 177 0.05 8.18 -5.87
CA GLY A 177 -0.76 9.08 -5.06
C GLY A 177 -0.66 10.54 -5.50
N ALA A 178 0.54 11.00 -5.87
CA ALA A 178 0.79 12.35 -6.36
C ALA A 178 -0.06 12.69 -7.59
N TYR A 179 -0.06 11.80 -8.58
CA TYR A 179 -0.85 12.00 -9.80
C TYR A 179 -2.35 11.83 -9.55
N TYR A 180 -2.74 10.85 -8.73
CA TYR A 180 -4.15 10.58 -8.46
C TYR A 180 -4.83 11.69 -7.64
N PHE A 181 -4.11 12.26 -6.65
CA PHE A 181 -4.63 13.32 -5.77
C PHE A 181 -4.15 14.73 -6.16
N LYS A 182 -3.33 14.89 -7.20
CA LYS A 182 -2.67 16.14 -7.59
C LYS A 182 -1.93 16.78 -6.41
N ASP A 183 -1.14 15.97 -5.71
CA ASP A 183 -0.46 16.38 -4.48
C ASP A 183 1.05 16.53 -4.71
N ASP A 184 1.53 17.80 -4.74
CA ASP A 184 2.93 18.14 -4.98
C ASP A 184 3.86 17.68 -3.85
N VAL A 185 3.35 17.52 -2.62
CA VAL A 185 4.14 17.02 -1.49
C VAL A 185 4.46 15.54 -1.70
N PHE A 186 3.48 14.76 -2.17
CA PHE A 186 3.71 13.36 -2.54
C PHE A 186 4.67 13.27 -3.71
N TYR A 187 4.51 14.14 -4.73
CA TYR A 187 5.38 14.16 -5.91
C TYR A 187 6.84 14.43 -5.53
N SER A 188 7.11 15.54 -4.86
CA SER A 188 8.47 15.93 -4.47
C SER A 188 9.15 14.87 -3.60
N LYS A 189 8.37 14.19 -2.75
CA LYS A 189 8.88 13.11 -1.92
C LYS A 189 9.18 11.84 -2.71
N ALA A 190 8.28 11.47 -3.62
CA ALA A 190 8.44 10.34 -4.52
C ALA A 190 9.65 10.48 -5.42
N GLU A 191 9.76 11.61 -6.11
CA GLU A 191 10.88 11.92 -7.01
C GLU A 191 12.23 11.75 -6.32
N LYS A 192 12.38 12.37 -5.14
CA LYS A 192 13.63 12.25 -4.37
C LYS A 192 13.97 10.81 -4.03
N ILE A 193 13.00 10.03 -3.53
CA ILE A 193 13.23 8.64 -3.14
C ILE A 193 13.58 7.80 -4.36
N ILE A 194 12.81 7.90 -5.43
CA ILE A 194 13.01 7.08 -6.64
C ILE A 194 14.37 7.35 -7.26
N ILE A 195 14.76 8.64 -7.40
CA ILE A 195 16.07 8.99 -7.96
C ILE A 195 17.22 8.48 -7.09
N GLU A 196 17.12 8.62 -5.76
CA GLU A 196 18.14 8.13 -4.83
C GLU A 196 18.24 6.60 -4.88
N GLU A 197 17.13 5.88 -4.80
CA GLU A 197 17.11 4.43 -4.75
C GLU A 197 17.47 3.77 -6.09
N LEU A 198 17.07 4.34 -7.23
CA LEU A 198 17.48 3.82 -8.53
C LEU A 198 18.99 3.95 -8.73
N LYS A 199 19.59 5.06 -8.33
CA LYS A 199 21.06 5.23 -8.38
C LYS A 199 21.81 4.24 -7.48
N GLU A 200 21.18 3.84 -6.39
CA GLU A 200 21.77 2.90 -5.45
C GLU A 200 21.57 1.43 -5.85
N GLN A 201 20.41 1.10 -6.42
CA GLN A 201 19.98 -0.29 -6.67
C GLN A 201 20.27 -0.77 -8.10
N ILE A 202 20.42 0.15 -9.05
CA ILE A 202 20.67 -0.21 -10.45
C ILE A 202 22.15 0.03 -10.77
N LEU A 203 22.82 -1.03 -11.20
CA LEU A 203 24.22 -1.00 -11.62
C LEU A 203 24.36 -0.35 -13.00
N GLN A 204 25.60 -0.02 -13.41
CA GLN A 204 25.87 0.65 -14.69
C GLN A 204 25.44 -0.18 -15.91
N ASP A 205 25.40 -1.51 -15.79
CA ASP A 205 24.93 -2.43 -16.82
C ASP A 205 23.40 -2.63 -16.79
N GLY A 206 22.70 -1.94 -15.90
CA GLY A 206 21.25 -2.05 -15.73
C GLY A 206 20.80 -3.19 -14.82
N ALA A 207 21.70 -4.00 -14.28
CA ALA A 207 21.34 -5.05 -13.33
C ALA A 207 20.92 -4.45 -11.97
N HIS A 208 19.98 -5.11 -11.33
CA HIS A 208 19.62 -4.84 -9.94
C HIS A 208 20.51 -5.72 -9.02
N PHE A 209 21.11 -5.13 -7.99
CA PHE A 209 21.94 -5.87 -7.03
C PHE A 209 21.10 -6.55 -5.96
#